data_49124c6c4ba1f654b0369c56a1b46f79
#
_entry.id   49124c6c4ba1f654b0369c56a1b46f79
#
_cell.length_a   1.000
_cell.length_b   1.000
_cell.length_c   1.000
_cell.angle_alpha   90.00
_cell.angle_beta   90.00
_cell.angle_gamma   90.00
#
_symmetry.space_group_name_H-M   'P 1'
#
loop_
_entity.id
_entity.type
_entity.pdbx_description
1 polymer ?
#
loop_
_entity_poly.entity_id
_entity_poly.type
_entity_poly.pdbx_seq_one_letter_code
_entity_poly.pdbx_strand_id
1 'polypeptide(L)'
;SKFKVLVVFLLLPFFAPVSVSAKNPFVLIDKEGFVFATVLSEQTSTVSDSINEAKSRLVKEVERVLISSSSEISKITLKDKDSQSVVEVSRGDVLAKIEHENPTESVQVVKTPQGIAIEQGSVLAHTTYEVEVDSDTKSLMLNTPTGVRYLNLLPADSLALLTKSKIISDANRVDIVEDESGRLLYAISGVKRFDVVKNIPLAADVLVFVSATEGGVEEVKMPFWAEFLKLIIQS
;
A
#
# COMPACT_ATOMS: atom_id res chain seq x y z
N SER A 1 -41.35 -1.36 -53.99
CA SER A 1 -40.28 -1.98 -53.27
C SER A 1 -39.36 -0.93 -52.65
N LYS A 2 -39.47 -0.67 -51.32
CA LYS A 2 -38.64 0.31 -50.62
C LYS A 2 -37.58 -0.45 -49.80
N PHE A 3 -36.34 -0.41 -50.26
CA PHE A 3 -35.18 -0.90 -49.52
C PHE A 3 -34.89 0.06 -48.36
N LYS A 4 -35.06 -0.44 -47.13
CA LYS A 4 -34.54 0.24 -45.91
C LYS A 4 -33.14 -0.22 -45.65
N VAL A 5 -32.17 0.66 -45.88
CA VAL A 5 -30.76 0.44 -45.46
C VAL A 5 -30.67 0.69 -44.00
N LEU A 6 -30.43 -0.34 -43.20
CA LEU A 6 -30.14 -0.28 -41.80
C LEU A 6 -28.63 0.00 -41.59
N VAL A 7 -28.27 1.22 -41.28
CA VAL A 7 -26.89 1.58 -40.92
C VAL A 7 -26.67 1.20 -39.46
N VAL A 8 -25.97 0.13 -39.21
CA VAL A 8 -25.50 -0.28 -37.87
C VAL A 8 -24.21 0.50 -37.57
N PHE A 9 -24.31 1.52 -36.72
CA PHE A 9 -23.13 2.18 -36.16
C PHE A 9 -22.50 1.28 -35.11
N LEU A 10 -21.38 0.65 -35.48
CA LEU A 10 -20.54 -0.15 -34.58
C LEU A 10 -19.72 0.85 -33.73
N LEU A 11 -20.21 1.17 -32.51
CA LEU A 11 -19.47 1.90 -31.51
C LEU A 11 -18.36 0.98 -30.96
N LEU A 12 -17.15 1.08 -31.53
CA LEU A 12 -15.95 0.50 -30.94
C LEU A 12 -15.59 1.34 -29.71
N PRO A 13 -15.53 0.74 -28.51
CA PRO A 13 -14.99 1.44 -27.35
C PRO A 13 -13.49 1.66 -27.57
N PHE A 14 -13.09 2.90 -27.73
CA PHE A 14 -11.69 3.31 -27.64
C PHE A 14 -11.20 3.02 -26.22
N PHE A 15 -10.60 1.85 -26.01
CA PHE A 15 -9.74 1.64 -24.87
C PHE A 15 -8.46 2.44 -25.10
N ALA A 16 -8.45 3.68 -24.59
CA ALA A 16 -7.20 4.40 -24.46
C ALA A 16 -6.32 3.62 -23.47
N PRO A 17 -5.08 3.25 -23.83
CA PRO A 17 -4.17 2.65 -22.88
C PRO A 17 -3.94 3.68 -21.76
N VAL A 18 -4.32 3.31 -20.53
CA VAL A 18 -3.95 4.07 -19.35
C VAL A 18 -2.43 3.94 -19.24
N SER A 19 -1.72 4.97 -19.64
CA SER A 19 -0.28 5.06 -19.42
C SER A 19 -0.05 5.17 -17.92
N VAL A 20 0.24 4.07 -17.26
CA VAL A 20 0.76 4.07 -15.91
C VAL A 20 2.16 4.67 -16.00
N SER A 21 2.26 5.96 -15.71
CA SER A 21 3.54 6.63 -15.54
C SER A 21 4.19 6.01 -14.31
N ALA A 22 5.18 5.16 -14.52
CA ALA A 22 5.99 4.63 -13.44
C ALA A 22 6.77 5.80 -12.84
N LYS A 23 6.32 6.30 -11.69
CA LYS A 23 7.05 7.32 -10.94
C LYS A 23 8.26 6.66 -10.30
N ASN A 24 9.44 7.23 -10.53
CA ASN A 24 10.67 6.74 -9.93
C ASN A 24 10.62 6.97 -8.41
N PRO A 25 10.94 5.96 -7.58
CA PRO A 25 11.01 6.12 -6.14
C PRO A 25 12.18 7.02 -5.75
N PHE A 26 12.05 7.74 -4.63
CA PHE A 26 13.16 8.49 -4.05
C PHE A 26 14.24 7.57 -3.47
N VAL A 27 13.83 6.48 -2.86
CA VAL A 27 14.72 5.44 -2.35
C VAL A 27 14.29 4.10 -2.95
N LEU A 28 15.27 3.38 -3.48
CA LEU A 28 15.10 2.01 -3.94
C LEU A 28 16.00 1.11 -3.09
N ILE A 29 15.42 0.11 -2.46
CA ILE A 29 16.14 -1.00 -1.83
C ILE A 29 15.96 -2.19 -2.78
N ASP A 30 17.04 -2.62 -3.40
CA ASP A 30 16.98 -3.71 -4.37
C ASP A 30 16.89 -5.09 -3.69
N LYS A 31 16.78 -6.12 -4.50
CA LYS A 31 16.66 -7.51 -4.03
C LYS A 31 17.90 -8.02 -3.31
N GLU A 32 19.06 -7.40 -3.49
CA GLU A 32 20.30 -7.68 -2.80
C GLU A 32 20.46 -6.86 -1.50
N GLY A 33 19.57 -5.89 -1.22
CA GLY A 33 19.62 -5.00 -0.05
C GLY A 33 20.42 -3.71 -0.29
N PHE A 34 20.87 -3.45 -1.53
CA PHE A 34 21.53 -2.19 -1.83
C PHE A 34 20.54 -1.02 -1.86
N VAL A 35 20.93 0.07 -1.24
CA VAL A 35 20.10 1.28 -1.15
C VAL A 35 20.56 2.30 -2.22
N PHE A 36 19.64 2.67 -3.09
CA PHE A 36 19.82 3.71 -4.10
C PHE A 36 18.95 4.90 -3.75
N ALA A 37 19.53 6.08 -3.60
CA ALA A 37 18.79 7.32 -3.39
C ALA A 37 18.83 8.18 -4.66
N THR A 38 17.67 8.65 -5.11
CA THR A 38 17.54 9.59 -6.22
C THR A 38 17.74 11.00 -5.68
N VAL A 39 18.90 11.60 -5.95
CA VAL A 39 19.19 12.99 -5.61
C VAL A 39 18.63 13.87 -6.71
N LEU A 40 17.50 14.54 -6.46
CA LEU A 40 17.09 15.67 -7.27
C LEU A 40 18.02 16.86 -6.92
N SER A 41 19.04 17.08 -7.72
CA SER A 41 19.83 18.32 -7.59
C SER A 41 18.94 19.48 -8.03
N GLU A 42 18.44 20.27 -7.11
CA GLU A 42 18.01 21.63 -7.40
C GLU A 42 19.28 22.43 -7.74
N GLN A 43 19.75 22.33 -8.99
CA GLN A 43 20.64 23.33 -9.54
C GLN A 43 19.78 24.47 -10.07
N THR A 44 19.73 25.55 -9.28
CA THR A 44 19.45 26.90 -9.73
C THR A 44 20.55 27.29 -10.72
N SER A 45 20.36 27.10 -12.01
CA SER A 45 21.03 27.89 -13.02
C SER A 45 20.38 27.69 -14.39
N THR A 46 20.05 28.81 -14.98
CA THR A 46 19.71 29.13 -16.35
C THR A 46 20.42 28.29 -17.41
N VAL A 47 19.62 28.01 -18.45
CA VAL A 47 19.99 27.64 -19.83
C VAL A 47 19.87 26.14 -20.17
N SER A 48 18.83 25.89 -20.99
CA SER A 48 18.80 25.03 -22.18
C SER A 48 18.96 23.53 -22.06
N ASP A 49 17.87 22.86 -22.44
CA ASP A 49 17.82 21.55 -23.11
C ASP A 49 18.87 20.49 -22.74
N SER A 50 18.57 19.73 -21.71
CA SER A 50 18.92 18.32 -21.68
C SER A 50 18.06 17.58 -20.65
N ILE A 51 17.51 16.48 -21.09
CA ILE A 51 16.75 15.48 -20.36
C ILE A 51 17.40 15.24 -19.00
N ASN A 52 16.68 15.61 -17.92
CA ASN A 52 17.09 15.32 -16.55
C ASN A 52 17.04 13.80 -16.32
N GLU A 53 18.10 13.08 -16.63
CA GLU A 53 18.35 11.78 -16.05
C GLU A 53 18.55 11.97 -14.55
N ALA A 54 17.55 11.59 -13.77
CA ALA A 54 17.68 11.47 -12.33
C ALA A 54 18.81 10.45 -12.05
N LYS A 55 20.00 10.94 -11.67
CA LYS A 55 21.12 10.09 -11.29
C LYS A 55 20.80 9.45 -9.95
N SER A 56 20.39 8.19 -9.95
CA SER A 56 20.40 7.36 -8.76
C SER A 56 21.84 7.17 -8.28
N ARG A 57 22.12 7.53 -7.05
CA ARG A 57 23.42 7.32 -6.41
C ARG A 57 23.32 6.16 -5.44
N LEU A 58 24.18 5.16 -5.62
CA LEU A 58 24.37 4.10 -4.63
C LEU A 58 24.84 4.75 -3.32
N VAL A 59 24.05 4.60 -2.26
CA VAL A 59 24.45 4.98 -0.91
C VAL A 59 24.95 3.71 -0.23
N LYS A 60 26.26 3.59 -0.13
CA LYS A 60 26.92 2.42 0.47
C LYS A 60 26.62 2.38 1.98
N GLU A 61 26.26 1.21 2.48
CA GLU A 61 26.17 0.89 3.93
C GLU A 61 25.02 1.56 4.71
N VAL A 62 23.88 1.84 4.09
CA VAL A 62 22.67 2.25 4.81
C VAL A 62 22.08 1.03 5.50
N GLU A 63 22.03 1.03 6.82
CA GLU A 63 21.40 -0.05 7.59
C GLU A 63 19.87 0.11 7.66
N ARG A 64 19.41 1.37 7.77
CA ARG A 64 17.99 1.67 7.96
C ARG A 64 17.53 2.88 7.20
N VAL A 65 16.33 2.78 6.67
CA VAL A 65 15.61 3.86 6.00
C VAL A 65 14.36 4.19 6.81
N LEU A 66 14.28 5.40 7.36
CA LEU A 66 13.09 5.88 8.07
C LEU A 66 12.32 6.85 7.19
N ILE A 67 11.03 6.68 7.11
CA ILE A 67 10.13 7.45 6.28
C ILE A 67 9.02 8.00 7.15
N SER A 68 8.99 9.31 7.33
CA SER A 68 7.91 10.02 8.01
C SER A 68 7.26 11.02 7.06
N SER A 69 5.99 11.28 7.25
CA SER A 69 5.28 12.28 6.46
C SER A 69 4.41 13.15 7.35
N SER A 70 4.53 14.46 7.16
CA SER A 70 3.55 15.43 7.59
C SER A 70 2.66 15.83 6.41
N SER A 71 1.65 16.66 6.66
CA SER A 71 0.71 17.10 5.60
C SER A 71 1.39 17.72 4.38
N GLU A 72 2.53 18.37 4.55
CA GLU A 72 3.21 19.11 3.48
C GLU A 72 4.51 18.43 3.02
N ILE A 73 5.31 17.90 3.94
CA ILE A 73 6.67 17.43 3.68
C ILE A 73 6.79 15.97 4.13
N SER A 74 7.36 15.14 3.26
CA SER A 74 7.84 13.81 3.65
C SER A 74 9.33 13.87 3.91
N LYS A 75 9.78 13.17 4.93
CA LYS A 75 11.16 13.12 5.36
C LYS A 75 11.67 11.70 5.28
N ILE A 76 12.75 11.50 4.55
CA ILE A 76 13.44 10.23 4.45
C ILE A 76 14.77 10.37 5.16
N THR A 77 15.00 9.53 6.14
CA THR A 77 16.24 9.50 6.90
C THR A 77 16.98 8.22 6.60
N LEU A 78 18.17 8.32 6.06
CA LEU A 78 19.07 7.20 5.81
C LEU A 78 20.03 7.12 6.99
N LYS A 79 20.01 6.00 7.70
CA LYS A 79 20.90 5.74 8.84
C LYS A 79 21.92 4.67 8.49
N ASP A 80 23.16 4.95 8.79
CA ASP A 80 24.31 4.08 8.77
C ASP A 80 24.87 3.98 10.19
N LYS A 81 25.85 3.11 10.45
CA LYS A 81 26.47 2.90 11.78
C LYS A 81 26.94 4.18 12.42
N ASP A 82 27.56 5.07 11.64
CA ASP A 82 28.27 6.24 12.12
C ASP A 82 27.68 7.54 11.59
N SER A 83 26.69 7.49 10.71
CA SER A 83 26.15 8.68 10.05
C SER A 83 24.64 8.64 9.84
N GLN A 84 24.06 9.81 9.71
CA GLN A 84 22.65 9.97 9.37
C GLN A 84 22.53 11.05 8.31
N SER A 85 21.83 10.73 7.23
CA SER A 85 21.50 11.67 6.16
C SER A 85 19.98 11.85 6.10
N VAL A 86 19.54 13.09 5.97
CA VAL A 86 18.12 13.41 5.90
C VAL A 86 17.82 14.04 4.56
N VAL A 87 16.80 13.54 3.87
CA VAL A 87 16.30 14.09 2.62
C VAL A 87 14.86 14.50 2.81
N GLU A 88 14.55 15.76 2.56
CA GLU A 88 13.18 16.27 2.56
C GLU A 88 12.59 16.17 1.17
N VAL A 89 11.41 15.58 1.08
CA VAL A 89 10.70 15.33 -0.17
C VAL A 89 9.40 16.11 -0.15
N SER A 90 9.36 17.22 -0.87
CA SER A 90 8.15 18.05 -0.98
C SER A 90 7.19 17.57 -2.08
N ARG A 91 7.70 16.84 -3.08
CA ARG A 91 6.90 16.32 -4.21
C ARG A 91 7.34 14.90 -4.53
N GLY A 92 6.38 14.01 -4.65
CA GLY A 92 6.58 12.62 -5.05
C GLY A 92 5.57 11.73 -4.38
N ASP A 93 5.04 10.77 -5.13
CA ASP A 93 4.04 9.86 -4.60
C ASP A 93 4.70 8.60 -4.04
N VAL A 94 5.83 8.15 -4.62
CA VAL A 94 6.58 6.97 -4.16
C VAL A 94 7.82 7.42 -3.40
N LEU A 95 7.81 7.21 -2.08
CA LEU A 95 8.90 7.61 -1.19
C LEU A 95 10.01 6.55 -1.17
N ALA A 96 9.63 5.29 -1.07
CA ALA A 96 10.57 4.17 -1.16
C ALA A 96 9.94 2.98 -1.89
N LYS A 97 10.78 2.19 -2.53
CA LYS A 97 10.44 0.89 -3.11
C LYS A 97 11.39 -0.16 -2.56
N ILE A 98 10.83 -1.23 -2.05
CA ILE A 98 11.55 -2.39 -1.52
C ILE A 98 11.31 -3.55 -2.48
N GLU A 99 12.37 -4.01 -3.13
CA GLU A 99 12.31 -5.13 -4.06
C GLU A 99 12.68 -6.43 -3.34
N HIS A 100 11.82 -7.43 -3.52
CA HIS A 100 12.07 -8.80 -3.08
C HIS A 100 12.39 -9.68 -4.30
N GLU A 101 12.98 -10.86 -4.05
CA GLU A 101 13.21 -11.84 -5.13
C GLU A 101 11.91 -12.23 -5.81
N ASN A 102 10.85 -12.39 -5.03
CA ASN A 102 9.51 -12.57 -5.54
C ASN A 102 8.84 -11.20 -5.78
N PRO A 103 8.54 -10.82 -7.03
CA PRO A 103 7.93 -9.52 -7.34
C PRO A 103 6.58 -9.26 -6.64
N THR A 104 5.84 -10.32 -6.27
CA THR A 104 4.56 -10.18 -5.56
C THR A 104 4.72 -9.73 -4.11
N GLU A 105 5.91 -9.90 -3.55
CA GLU A 105 6.27 -9.45 -2.20
C GLU A 105 6.88 -8.04 -2.20
N SER A 106 7.18 -7.48 -3.37
CA SER A 106 7.70 -6.13 -3.48
C SER A 106 6.69 -5.10 -2.98
N VAL A 107 7.20 -4.14 -2.21
CA VAL A 107 6.38 -3.17 -1.48
C VAL A 107 6.84 -1.75 -1.84
N GLN A 108 5.89 -0.82 -1.86
CA GLN A 108 6.19 0.61 -2.00
C GLN A 108 5.64 1.37 -0.78
N VAL A 109 6.40 2.35 -0.34
CA VAL A 109 5.94 3.34 0.63
C VAL A 109 5.58 4.59 -0.14
N VAL A 110 4.30 4.96 -0.11
CA VAL A 110 3.75 6.06 -0.90
C VAL A 110 3.20 7.16 -0.02
N LYS A 111 3.30 8.41 -0.50
CA LYS A 111 2.66 9.54 0.15
C LYS A 111 1.20 9.59 -0.23
N THR A 112 0.34 9.81 0.76
CA THR A 112 -1.10 10.01 0.58
C THR A 112 -1.55 11.29 1.26
N PRO A 113 -2.76 11.82 0.95
CA PRO A 113 -3.30 12.98 1.65
C PRO A 113 -3.47 12.75 3.17
N GLN A 114 -3.58 11.50 3.60
CA GLN A 114 -3.76 11.13 5.02
C GLN A 114 -2.43 10.77 5.72
N GLY A 115 -1.29 10.86 5.04
CA GLY A 115 0.01 10.49 5.58
C GLY A 115 0.79 9.56 4.67
N ILE A 116 1.11 8.38 5.14
CA ILE A 116 1.84 7.34 4.40
C ILE A 116 0.92 6.15 4.14
N ALA A 117 1.11 5.47 3.04
CA ALA A 117 0.55 4.15 2.83
C ALA A 117 1.63 3.16 2.38
N ILE A 118 1.45 1.92 2.77
CA ILE A 118 2.24 0.79 2.32
C ILE A 118 1.43 0.11 1.21
N GLU A 119 1.99 0.10 0.01
CA GLU A 119 1.38 -0.49 -1.18
C GLU A 119 2.03 -1.82 -1.52
N GLN A 120 1.21 -2.86 -1.66
CA GLN A 120 1.61 -4.16 -2.19
C GLN A 120 0.63 -4.55 -3.30
N GLY A 121 1.11 -4.61 -4.53
CA GLY A 121 0.25 -4.84 -5.70
C GLY A 121 -0.79 -3.73 -5.87
N SER A 122 -2.07 -4.05 -5.70
CA SER A 122 -3.18 -3.08 -5.77
C SER A 122 -3.73 -2.68 -4.39
N VAL A 123 -3.13 -3.15 -3.31
CA VAL A 123 -3.61 -2.92 -1.94
C VAL A 123 -2.79 -1.82 -1.29
N LEU A 124 -3.50 -0.80 -0.81
CA LEU A 124 -2.94 0.34 -0.06
C LEU A 124 -3.36 0.24 1.41
N ALA A 125 -2.40 0.09 2.30
CA ALA A 125 -2.62 0.14 3.74
C ALA A 125 -2.13 1.48 4.31
N HIS A 126 -3.05 2.33 4.74
CA HIS A 126 -2.75 3.65 5.25
C HIS A 126 -2.22 3.60 6.69
N THR A 127 -1.26 4.45 6.99
CA THR A 127 -0.73 4.61 8.35
C THR A 127 -0.34 6.06 8.63
N THR A 128 -0.42 6.45 9.88
CA THR A 128 0.13 7.71 10.40
C THR A 128 1.48 7.52 11.09
N TYR A 129 1.89 6.26 11.26
CA TYR A 129 3.16 5.92 11.89
C TYR A 129 4.33 6.11 10.92
N GLU A 130 5.51 6.41 11.46
CA GLU A 130 6.75 6.40 10.69
C GLU A 130 7.08 4.96 10.26
N VAL A 131 7.44 4.81 8.99
CA VAL A 131 7.86 3.52 8.43
C VAL A 131 9.38 3.42 8.49
N GLU A 132 9.87 2.36 9.08
CA GLU A 132 11.29 2.02 9.11
C GLU A 132 11.52 0.76 8.30
N VAL A 133 12.55 0.77 7.46
CA VAL A 133 12.94 -0.36 6.63
C VAL A 133 14.37 -0.74 6.97
N ASP A 134 14.58 -1.97 7.37
CA ASP A 134 15.91 -2.57 7.49
C ASP A 134 16.38 -2.99 6.10
N SER A 135 17.52 -2.49 5.64
CA SER A 135 17.99 -2.72 4.28
C SER A 135 18.49 -4.16 4.05
N ASP A 136 19.08 -4.78 5.07
CA ASP A 136 19.66 -6.12 4.96
C ASP A 136 18.57 -7.19 4.95
N THR A 137 17.64 -7.09 5.90
CA THR A 137 16.53 -8.05 6.04
C THR A 137 15.31 -7.68 5.21
N LYS A 138 15.23 -6.42 4.73
CA LYS A 138 14.08 -5.81 4.05
C LYS A 138 12.80 -5.85 4.90
N SER A 139 12.97 -5.98 6.20
CA SER A 139 11.88 -6.00 7.15
C SER A 139 11.26 -4.61 7.28
N LEU A 140 9.95 -4.57 7.19
CA LEU A 140 9.17 -3.36 7.46
C LEU A 140 8.84 -3.29 8.95
N MET A 141 9.07 -2.11 9.52
CA MET A 141 8.74 -1.80 10.90
C MET A 141 7.96 -0.48 10.97
N LEU A 142 7.13 -0.35 11.97
CA LEU A 142 6.40 0.89 12.24
C LEU A 142 6.76 1.40 13.63
N ASN A 143 7.10 2.69 13.70
CA ASN A 143 7.36 3.39 14.96
C ASN A 143 6.01 3.86 15.53
N THR A 144 5.44 3.05 16.42
CA THR A 144 4.16 3.31 17.08
C THR A 144 4.37 4.01 18.43
N PRO A 145 3.32 4.57 19.07
CA PRO A 145 3.42 5.16 20.40
C PRO A 145 3.95 4.22 21.48
N THR A 146 3.72 2.90 21.34
CA THR A 146 4.22 1.91 22.32
C THR A 146 5.58 1.31 21.94
N GLY A 147 6.15 1.70 20.79
CA GLY A 147 7.48 1.28 20.33
C GLY A 147 7.50 0.75 18.89
N VAL A 148 8.65 0.21 18.51
CA VAL A 148 8.84 -0.35 17.16
C VAL A 148 8.12 -1.69 17.04
N ARG A 149 7.35 -1.85 15.96
CA ARG A 149 6.56 -3.06 15.66
C ARG A 149 6.87 -3.57 14.25
N TYR A 150 7.10 -4.87 14.13
CA TYR A 150 7.34 -5.51 12.84
C TYR A 150 6.04 -5.74 12.08
N LEU A 151 6.08 -5.49 10.78
CA LEU A 151 5.01 -5.78 9.83
C LEU A 151 5.35 -7.08 9.11
N ASN A 152 5.01 -8.22 9.71
CA ASN A 152 5.35 -9.53 9.15
C ASN A 152 4.35 -9.98 8.08
N LEU A 153 3.09 -9.59 8.23
CA LEU A 153 2.06 -9.82 7.21
C LEU A 153 1.94 -8.58 6.33
N LEU A 154 2.08 -8.74 5.03
CA LEU A 154 1.94 -7.63 4.08
C LEU A 154 0.46 -7.34 3.74
N PRO A 155 0.13 -6.12 3.26
CA PRO A 155 -1.26 -5.70 3.04
C PRO A 155 -2.07 -6.61 2.12
N ALA A 156 -1.51 -7.01 0.97
CA ALA A 156 -2.22 -7.88 0.03
C ALA A 156 -2.45 -9.28 0.60
N ASP A 157 -1.50 -9.78 1.40
CA ASP A 157 -1.61 -11.09 2.03
C ASP A 157 -2.71 -11.11 3.10
N SER A 158 -2.83 -10.01 3.87
CA SER A 158 -3.91 -9.85 4.85
C SER A 158 -5.29 -9.85 4.18
N LEU A 159 -5.42 -9.16 3.05
CA LEU A 159 -6.66 -9.13 2.28
C LEU A 159 -6.96 -10.47 1.62
N ALA A 160 -5.95 -11.16 1.08
CA ALA A 160 -6.09 -12.49 0.50
C ALA A 160 -6.58 -13.52 1.54
N LEU A 161 -6.06 -13.44 2.77
CA LEU A 161 -6.51 -14.26 3.89
C LEU A 161 -8.01 -14.11 4.13
N LEU A 162 -8.51 -12.88 4.22
CA LEU A 162 -9.92 -12.58 4.49
C LEU A 162 -10.84 -12.98 3.35
N THR A 163 -10.40 -12.76 2.11
CA THR A 163 -11.17 -13.12 0.92
C THR A 163 -11.25 -14.64 0.77
N LYS A 164 -10.12 -15.34 0.94
CA LYS A 164 -10.06 -16.82 0.91
C LYS A 164 -10.90 -17.46 2.00
N SER A 165 -10.93 -16.87 3.19
CA SER A 165 -11.77 -17.31 4.32
C SER A 165 -13.23 -16.88 4.19
N LYS A 166 -13.61 -16.19 3.12
CA LYS A 166 -14.95 -15.65 2.86
C LYS A 166 -15.48 -14.77 4.00
N ILE A 167 -14.58 -14.12 4.73
CA ILE A 167 -14.95 -13.17 5.79
C ILE A 167 -15.44 -11.87 5.15
N ILE A 168 -14.76 -11.45 4.07
CA ILE A 168 -15.07 -10.25 3.28
C ILE A 168 -15.14 -10.63 1.80
N SER A 169 -15.96 -9.95 1.03
CA SER A 169 -16.07 -10.13 -0.42
C SER A 169 -15.23 -9.08 -1.17
N ASP A 170 -15.28 -7.84 -0.71
CA ASP A 170 -14.53 -6.72 -1.28
C ASP A 170 -14.03 -5.83 -0.14
N ALA A 171 -12.80 -5.31 -0.25
CA ALA A 171 -12.25 -4.32 0.65
C ALA A 171 -12.41 -2.92 0.07
N ASN A 172 -12.81 -1.97 0.91
CA ASN A 172 -12.92 -0.56 0.55
C ASN A 172 -11.70 0.23 1.04
N ARG A 173 -11.17 -0.15 2.22
CA ARG A 173 -10.07 0.56 2.86
C ARG A 173 -9.31 -0.37 3.80
N VAL A 174 -8.00 -0.18 3.85
CA VAL A 174 -7.10 -0.84 4.78
C VAL A 174 -6.34 0.24 5.55
N ASP A 175 -6.42 0.22 6.86
CA ASP A 175 -5.66 1.09 7.75
C ASP A 175 -4.79 0.23 8.67
N ILE A 176 -3.60 0.72 9.01
CA ILE A 176 -2.74 0.09 10.03
C ILE A 176 -2.88 0.88 11.31
N VAL A 177 -3.29 0.21 12.36
CA VAL A 177 -3.56 0.81 13.67
C VAL A 177 -2.90 -0.01 14.79
N GLU A 178 -2.65 0.63 15.92
CA GLU A 178 -2.23 -0.02 17.14
C GLU A 178 -3.42 -0.13 18.10
N ASP A 179 -3.62 -1.29 18.69
CA ASP A 179 -4.65 -1.50 19.69
C ASP A 179 -4.20 -1.04 21.10
N GLU A 180 -5.10 -1.09 22.07
CA GLU A 180 -4.82 -0.67 23.46
C GLU A 180 -3.73 -1.52 24.14
N SER A 181 -3.47 -2.71 23.63
CA SER A 181 -2.39 -3.60 24.12
C SER A 181 -1.07 -3.42 23.38
N GLY A 182 -0.99 -2.48 22.45
CA GLY A 182 0.20 -2.19 21.65
C GLY A 182 0.44 -3.18 20.52
N ARG A 183 -0.59 -3.94 20.09
CA ARG A 183 -0.48 -4.85 18.95
C ARG A 183 -0.80 -4.10 17.66
N LEU A 184 -0.02 -4.38 16.63
CA LEU A 184 -0.22 -3.82 15.31
C LEU A 184 -1.28 -4.62 14.55
N LEU A 185 -2.32 -3.94 14.09
CA LEU A 185 -3.47 -4.54 13.42
C LEU A 185 -3.74 -3.85 12.07
N TYR A 186 -4.19 -4.63 11.10
CA TYR A 186 -4.89 -4.11 9.94
C TYR A 186 -6.38 -3.95 10.30
N ALA A 187 -6.90 -2.74 10.21
CA ALA A 187 -8.32 -2.43 10.26
C ALA A 187 -8.86 -2.38 8.82
N ILE A 188 -9.50 -3.46 8.38
CA ILE A 188 -9.96 -3.62 7.00
C ILE A 188 -11.46 -3.39 6.94
N SER A 189 -11.87 -2.29 6.33
CA SER A 189 -13.26 -1.99 6.03
C SER A 189 -13.64 -2.56 4.67
N GLY A 190 -14.77 -3.22 4.58
CA GLY A 190 -15.21 -3.83 3.34
C GLY A 190 -16.65 -4.27 3.37
N VAL A 191 -17.03 -5.09 2.40
CA VAL A 191 -18.38 -5.59 2.22
C VAL A 191 -18.36 -7.10 2.18
N LYS A 192 -19.27 -7.72 2.93
CA LYS A 192 -19.59 -9.14 2.81
C LYS A 192 -20.89 -9.32 2.05
N ARG A 193 -20.86 -10.12 0.99
CA ARG A 193 -22.05 -10.50 0.24
C ARG A 193 -22.56 -11.84 0.72
N PHE A 194 -23.88 -11.96 0.81
CA PHE A 194 -24.59 -13.18 1.21
C PHE A 194 -25.50 -13.62 0.06
N ASP A 195 -25.36 -14.86 -0.35
CA ASP A 195 -26.24 -15.49 -1.34
C ASP A 195 -27.40 -16.19 -0.62
N VAL A 196 -28.36 -15.42 -0.09
CA VAL A 196 -29.46 -15.95 0.75
C VAL A 196 -30.60 -16.49 -0.08
N VAL A 197 -30.92 -15.87 -1.22
CA VAL A 197 -31.99 -16.26 -2.14
C VAL A 197 -31.47 -16.14 -3.56
N LYS A 198 -31.80 -17.10 -4.44
CA LYS A 198 -31.46 -16.99 -5.86
C LYS A 198 -31.91 -15.61 -6.39
N ASN A 199 -30.94 -14.81 -6.83
CA ASN A 199 -31.07 -13.47 -7.44
C ASN A 199 -31.28 -12.28 -6.49
N ILE A 200 -31.16 -12.40 -5.17
CA ILE A 200 -31.17 -11.24 -4.26
C ILE A 200 -29.85 -11.23 -3.48
N PRO A 201 -28.81 -10.54 -3.95
CA PRO A 201 -27.58 -10.38 -3.18
C PRO A 201 -27.86 -9.43 -2.01
N LEU A 202 -27.66 -9.90 -0.79
CA LEU A 202 -27.58 -9.06 0.40
C LEU A 202 -26.14 -8.72 0.66
N ALA A 203 -25.87 -7.47 1.05
CA ALA A 203 -24.55 -6.99 1.36
C ALA A 203 -24.55 -6.33 2.75
N ALA A 204 -23.51 -6.58 3.53
CA ALA A 204 -23.29 -5.95 4.82
C ALA A 204 -21.89 -5.31 4.87
N ASP A 205 -21.82 -4.13 5.44
CA ASP A 205 -20.53 -3.53 5.77
C ASP A 205 -19.89 -4.31 6.91
N VAL A 206 -18.58 -4.57 6.75
CA VAL A 206 -17.80 -5.34 7.71
C VAL A 206 -16.51 -4.58 8.02
N LEU A 207 -16.13 -4.52 9.28
CA LEU A 207 -14.84 -4.08 9.74
C LEU A 207 -14.12 -5.27 10.39
N VAL A 208 -12.97 -5.63 9.86
CA VAL A 208 -12.17 -6.76 10.31
C VAL A 208 -10.82 -6.29 10.83
N PHE A 209 -10.42 -6.79 11.99
CA PHE A 209 -9.10 -6.58 12.54
C PHE A 209 -8.26 -7.84 12.37
N VAL A 210 -7.10 -7.69 11.74
CA VAL A 210 -6.15 -8.77 11.46
C VAL A 210 -4.82 -8.41 12.08
N SER A 211 -4.21 -9.32 12.84
CA SER A 211 -2.87 -9.10 13.37
C SER A 211 -1.86 -8.93 12.23
N ALA A 212 -1.18 -7.79 12.22
CA ALA A 212 -0.14 -7.50 11.22
C ALA A 212 1.17 -8.26 11.50
N THR A 213 1.31 -8.82 12.69
CA THR A 213 2.48 -9.58 13.12
C THR A 213 2.27 -11.08 12.99
N GLU A 214 1.11 -11.59 13.41
CA GLU A 214 0.82 -13.03 13.48
C GLU A 214 -0.06 -13.53 12.34
N GLY A 215 -0.79 -12.63 11.65
CA GLY A 215 -1.68 -12.98 10.54
C GLY A 215 -3.02 -13.58 10.97
N GLY A 216 -3.34 -13.54 12.26
CA GLY A 216 -4.63 -14.01 12.80
C GLY A 216 -5.73 -12.97 12.65
N VAL A 217 -6.98 -13.43 12.45
CA VAL A 217 -8.18 -12.57 12.55
C VAL A 217 -8.51 -12.40 14.03
N GLU A 218 -8.42 -11.16 14.51
CA GLU A 218 -8.64 -10.83 15.92
C GLU A 218 -10.11 -10.53 16.21
N GLU A 219 -10.74 -9.74 15.33
CA GLU A 219 -12.11 -9.29 15.53
C GLU A 219 -12.82 -9.08 14.19
N VAL A 220 -14.11 -9.41 14.14
CA VAL A 220 -14.97 -9.12 12.99
C VAL A 220 -16.21 -8.37 13.49
N LYS A 221 -16.36 -7.12 13.08
CA LYS A 221 -17.54 -6.29 13.39
C LYS A 221 -18.45 -6.23 12.18
N MET A 222 -19.71 -6.64 12.36
CA MET A 222 -20.74 -6.55 11.33
C MET A 222 -22.10 -6.21 11.96
N PRO A 223 -23.08 -5.71 11.18
CA PRO A 223 -24.42 -5.46 11.68
C PRO A 223 -25.07 -6.74 12.22
N PHE A 224 -25.84 -6.62 13.29
CA PHE A 224 -26.50 -7.76 13.98
C PHE A 224 -27.29 -8.68 13.02
N TRP A 225 -28.00 -8.11 12.05
CA TRP A 225 -28.77 -8.90 11.08
C TRP A 225 -27.85 -9.78 10.19
N ALA A 226 -26.64 -9.33 9.90
CA ALA A 226 -25.66 -10.06 9.11
C ALA A 226 -25.06 -11.23 9.92
N GLU A 227 -24.85 -11.07 11.22
CA GLU A 227 -24.46 -12.15 12.12
C GLU A 227 -25.54 -13.24 12.19
N PHE A 228 -26.80 -12.83 12.28
CA PHE A 228 -27.93 -13.75 12.28
C PHE A 228 -28.03 -14.54 10.97
N LEU A 229 -27.85 -13.88 9.81
CA LEU A 229 -27.82 -14.56 8.51
C LEU A 229 -26.69 -15.59 8.41
N LYS A 230 -25.53 -15.28 8.95
CA LYS A 230 -24.38 -16.20 8.98
C LYS A 230 -24.73 -17.51 9.69
N LEU A 231 -25.47 -17.45 10.81
CA LEU A 231 -25.91 -18.63 11.55
C LEU A 231 -26.89 -19.49 10.75
N ILE A 232 -27.80 -18.88 9.98
CA ILE A 232 -28.80 -19.61 9.18
C ILE A 232 -28.18 -20.29 7.95
N ILE A 233 -27.22 -19.64 7.33
CA ILE A 233 -26.59 -20.13 6.07
C ILE A 233 -25.57 -21.24 6.36
N GLN A 234 -24.98 -21.26 7.55
CA GLN A 234 -23.99 -22.26 7.96
C GLN A 234 -24.60 -23.52 8.61
N SER A 235 -25.90 -23.52 8.88
CA SER A 235 -26.65 -24.70 9.37
C SER A 235 -27.20 -25.50 8.20
#